data_ba80ab099b93a8424850e7c641456a4a
#
_entry.id   ba80ab099b93a8424850e7c641456a4a
#
_cell.length_a   1.000
_cell.length_b   1.000
_cell.length_c   1.000
_cell.angle_alpha   90.00
_cell.angle_beta   90.00
_cell.angle_gamma   90.00
#
_symmetry.space_group_name_H-M   'P 1'
#
loop_
_entity.id
_entity.type
_entity.pdbx_description
1 polymer ?
#
loop_
_entity_poly.entity_id
_entity_poly.type
_entity_poly.pdbx_seq_one_letter_code
_entity_poly.pdbx_strand_id
1 'polypeptide(L)'
;QIVLLVVGIAPPLLWFYRIVFSGLAWRAGETASLAMSLFISAVAMASFALIRRGRFQWATRQLLAVVAVFVVAAYVQTGFDRQGYEQPIQVVWLVLAGLVVGRKALWAMYAVYLVAFAAGVWVDVHSPSPSRLSTGDRIGAGVIGGVLFLLIAIVIDRSVAALRTALRDANRRGDELARSNARLSEEIAERERVTQQLIHARKVEVVGHLASGVTHDFNHLLGLIAGH
;
A
#
# COMPACT_ATOMS: atom_id res chain seq x y z
N GLN A 1 -4.37 0.02 -11.16
CA GLN A 1 -5.50 0.22 -12.06
C GLN A 1 -5.22 -0.30 -13.46
N ILE A 2 -4.09 0.09 -14.08
CA ILE A 2 -3.70 -0.33 -15.45
C ILE A 2 -3.62 -1.86 -15.56
N VAL A 3 -2.97 -2.53 -14.61
CA VAL A 3 -2.85 -3.99 -14.61
C VAL A 3 -4.22 -4.69 -14.60
N LEU A 4 -5.16 -4.23 -13.76
CA LEU A 4 -6.51 -4.80 -13.72
C LEU A 4 -7.28 -4.58 -15.03
N LEU A 5 -7.07 -3.44 -15.67
CA LEU A 5 -7.68 -3.13 -16.97
C LEU A 5 -7.11 -4.04 -18.06
N VAL A 6 -5.79 -4.25 -18.06
CA VAL A 6 -5.13 -5.18 -19.01
C VAL A 6 -5.61 -6.61 -18.79
N VAL A 7 -5.62 -7.09 -17.54
CA VAL A 7 -6.10 -8.45 -17.18
C VAL A 7 -7.60 -8.60 -17.47
N GLY A 8 -8.39 -7.54 -17.37
CA GLY A 8 -9.81 -7.57 -17.70
C GLY A 8 -10.12 -7.57 -19.19
N ILE A 9 -9.29 -6.96 -20.02
CA ILE A 9 -9.56 -6.79 -21.46
C ILE A 9 -8.80 -7.81 -22.32
N ALA A 10 -7.55 -8.13 -21.98
CA ALA A 10 -6.71 -8.97 -22.82
C ALA A 10 -7.27 -10.39 -23.04
N PRO A 11 -7.76 -11.14 -22.04
CA PRO A 11 -8.28 -12.48 -22.27
C PRO A 11 -9.49 -12.52 -23.22
N PRO A 12 -10.54 -11.67 -23.07
CA PRO A 12 -11.64 -11.62 -24.04
C PRO A 12 -11.17 -11.30 -25.47
N LEU A 13 -10.21 -10.38 -25.63
CA LEU A 13 -9.64 -10.01 -26.94
C LEU A 13 -8.89 -11.18 -27.56
N LEU A 14 -8.08 -11.91 -26.79
CA LEU A 14 -7.35 -13.08 -27.25
C LEU A 14 -8.31 -14.19 -27.69
N TRP A 15 -9.37 -14.42 -26.93
CA TRP A 15 -10.40 -15.39 -27.30
C TRP A 15 -11.22 -14.96 -28.51
N PHE A 16 -11.55 -13.66 -28.62
CA PHE A 16 -12.18 -13.10 -29.80
C PHE A 16 -11.32 -13.33 -31.05
N TYR A 17 -10.02 -13.00 -30.97
CA TYR A 17 -9.07 -13.28 -32.07
C TYR A 17 -9.00 -14.78 -32.38
N ARG A 18 -8.93 -15.63 -31.38
CA ARG A 18 -8.89 -17.09 -31.52
C ARG A 18 -10.12 -17.62 -32.26
N ILE A 19 -11.32 -17.14 -31.92
CA ILE A 19 -12.59 -17.61 -32.50
C ILE A 19 -12.77 -17.08 -33.91
N VAL A 20 -12.49 -15.82 -34.16
CA VAL A 20 -12.82 -15.14 -35.42
C VAL A 20 -11.72 -15.31 -36.49
N PHE A 21 -10.46 -15.24 -36.09
CA PHE A 21 -9.36 -15.13 -37.07
C PHE A 21 -8.47 -16.38 -37.14
N SER A 22 -8.42 -17.25 -36.14
CA SER A 22 -7.44 -18.33 -36.18
C SER A 22 -7.82 -19.52 -37.05
N GLY A 23 -9.11 -19.70 -37.36
CA GLY A 23 -9.61 -20.82 -38.21
C GLY A 23 -9.30 -22.22 -37.64
N LEU A 24 -8.72 -22.32 -36.44
CA LEU A 24 -8.33 -23.59 -35.83
C LEU A 24 -9.54 -24.32 -35.25
N ALA A 25 -9.59 -25.64 -35.47
CA ALA A 25 -10.64 -26.48 -34.90
C ALA A 25 -10.69 -26.38 -33.37
N TRP A 26 -11.90 -26.47 -32.82
CA TRP A 26 -12.13 -26.40 -31.40
C TRP A 26 -11.61 -27.68 -30.69
N ARG A 27 -10.77 -27.54 -29.69
CA ARG A 27 -10.17 -28.67 -28.95
C ARG A 27 -10.94 -28.98 -27.67
N ALA A 28 -10.89 -30.23 -27.25
CA ALA A 28 -11.45 -30.63 -25.94
C ALA A 28 -10.78 -29.80 -24.82
N GLY A 29 -11.60 -29.22 -23.93
CA GLY A 29 -11.15 -28.35 -22.85
C GLY A 29 -11.07 -26.86 -23.16
N GLU A 30 -11.13 -26.42 -24.44
CA GLU A 30 -11.10 -24.98 -24.77
C GLU A 30 -12.32 -24.22 -24.25
N THR A 31 -13.48 -24.87 -24.11
CA THR A 31 -14.67 -24.28 -23.50
C THR A 31 -14.45 -23.91 -22.02
N ALA A 32 -13.81 -24.82 -21.28
CA ALA A 32 -13.46 -24.58 -19.86
C ALA A 32 -12.43 -23.46 -19.72
N SER A 33 -11.41 -23.43 -20.59
CA SER A 33 -10.40 -22.38 -20.64
C SER A 33 -10.99 -21.02 -20.99
N LEU A 34 -11.94 -20.97 -21.94
CA LEU A 34 -12.67 -19.75 -22.28
C LEU A 34 -13.51 -19.25 -21.10
N ALA A 35 -14.30 -20.13 -20.49
CA ALA A 35 -15.13 -19.79 -19.33
C ALA A 35 -14.28 -19.23 -18.20
N MET A 36 -13.13 -19.84 -17.94
CA MET A 36 -12.18 -19.43 -16.92
C MET A 36 -11.59 -18.06 -17.18
N SER A 37 -11.12 -17.82 -18.39
CA SER A 37 -10.54 -16.53 -18.77
C SER A 37 -11.56 -15.40 -18.75
N LEU A 38 -12.81 -15.66 -19.16
CA LEU A 38 -13.91 -14.70 -19.04
C LEU A 38 -14.27 -14.41 -17.58
N PHE A 39 -14.25 -15.43 -16.72
CA PHE A 39 -14.45 -15.25 -15.28
C PHE A 39 -13.36 -14.37 -14.65
N ILE A 40 -12.08 -14.63 -14.95
CA ILE A 40 -10.96 -13.80 -14.48
C ILE A 40 -11.12 -12.36 -14.96
N SER A 41 -11.48 -12.15 -16.23
CA SER A 41 -11.78 -10.84 -16.77
C SER A 41 -12.89 -10.11 -16.03
N ALA A 42 -14.01 -10.81 -15.77
CA ALA A 42 -15.14 -10.24 -15.05
C ALA A 42 -14.74 -9.80 -13.61
N VAL A 43 -13.95 -10.64 -12.92
CA VAL A 43 -13.44 -10.33 -11.58
C VAL A 43 -12.48 -9.13 -11.61
N ALA A 44 -11.58 -9.06 -12.62
CA ALA A 44 -10.67 -7.94 -12.77
C ALA A 44 -11.41 -6.63 -13.03
N MET A 45 -12.43 -6.65 -13.90
CA MET A 45 -13.28 -5.48 -14.18
C MET A 45 -14.12 -5.07 -12.98
N ALA A 46 -14.70 -6.02 -12.24
CA ALA A 46 -15.42 -5.73 -11.00
C ALA A 46 -14.49 -5.10 -9.95
N SER A 47 -13.28 -5.63 -9.80
CA SER A 47 -12.25 -5.08 -8.90
C SER A 47 -11.83 -3.67 -9.33
N PHE A 48 -11.68 -3.41 -10.63
CA PHE A 48 -11.41 -2.09 -11.17
C PHE A 48 -12.53 -1.09 -10.84
N ALA A 49 -13.80 -1.50 -11.04
CA ALA A 49 -14.96 -0.67 -10.71
C ALA A 49 -15.04 -0.35 -9.21
N LEU A 50 -14.74 -1.31 -8.33
CA LEU A 50 -14.68 -1.10 -6.88
C LEU A 50 -13.58 -0.12 -6.49
N ILE A 51 -12.41 -0.18 -7.13
CA ILE A 51 -11.30 0.76 -6.88
C ILE A 51 -11.70 2.18 -7.32
N ARG A 52 -12.34 2.34 -8.47
CA ARG A 52 -12.86 3.65 -8.92
C ARG A 52 -13.88 4.24 -7.97
N ARG A 53 -14.65 3.40 -7.26
CA ARG A 53 -15.60 3.82 -6.21
C ARG A 53 -14.95 4.06 -4.85
N GLY A 54 -13.62 4.04 -4.75
CA GLY A 54 -12.87 4.23 -3.51
C GLY A 54 -12.89 3.02 -2.55
N ARG A 55 -13.44 1.89 -2.97
CA ARG A 55 -13.54 0.68 -2.14
C ARG A 55 -12.38 -0.29 -2.37
N PHE A 56 -11.15 0.21 -2.27
CA PHE A 56 -9.93 -0.55 -2.54
C PHE A 56 -9.81 -1.86 -1.74
N GLN A 57 -10.13 -1.82 -0.44
CA GLN A 57 -10.04 -3.01 0.42
C GLN A 57 -10.99 -4.14 -0.03
N TRP A 58 -12.20 -3.79 -0.48
CA TRP A 58 -13.16 -4.76 -0.99
C TRP A 58 -12.69 -5.38 -2.31
N ALA A 59 -12.16 -4.59 -3.21
CA ALA A 59 -11.58 -5.08 -4.47
C ALA A 59 -10.47 -6.10 -4.21
N THR A 60 -9.54 -5.78 -3.28
CA THR A 60 -8.43 -6.67 -2.95
C THR A 60 -8.91 -7.96 -2.26
N ARG A 61 -9.87 -7.87 -1.34
CA ARG A 61 -10.46 -9.06 -0.70
C ARG A 61 -11.15 -9.97 -1.70
N GLN A 62 -11.93 -9.42 -2.61
CA GLN A 62 -12.58 -10.18 -3.70
C GLN A 62 -11.55 -10.88 -4.56
N LEU A 63 -10.50 -10.18 -4.98
CA LEU A 63 -9.44 -10.74 -5.81
C LEU A 63 -8.72 -11.91 -5.10
N LEU A 64 -8.35 -11.72 -3.82
CA LEU A 64 -7.71 -12.76 -3.03
C LEU A 64 -8.62 -13.98 -2.82
N ALA A 65 -9.93 -13.78 -2.61
CA ALA A 65 -10.89 -14.89 -2.47
C ALA A 65 -10.97 -15.70 -3.76
N VAL A 66 -11.02 -15.03 -4.91
CA VAL A 66 -11.05 -15.72 -6.22
C VAL A 66 -9.74 -16.47 -6.46
N VAL A 67 -8.60 -15.87 -6.18
CA VAL A 67 -7.29 -16.53 -6.29
C VAL A 67 -7.21 -17.74 -5.36
N ALA A 68 -7.71 -17.64 -4.14
CA ALA A 68 -7.74 -18.75 -3.18
C ALA A 68 -8.53 -19.97 -3.73
N VAL A 69 -9.73 -19.73 -4.24
CA VAL A 69 -10.55 -20.79 -4.87
C VAL A 69 -9.83 -21.38 -6.08
N PHE A 70 -9.23 -20.52 -6.90
CA PHE A 70 -8.54 -20.94 -8.10
C PHE A 70 -7.32 -21.82 -7.80
N VAL A 71 -6.51 -21.44 -6.83
CA VAL A 71 -5.34 -22.22 -6.40
C VAL A 71 -5.75 -23.59 -5.90
N VAL A 72 -6.75 -23.67 -5.02
CA VAL A 72 -7.24 -24.97 -4.54
C VAL A 72 -7.75 -25.83 -5.70
N ALA A 73 -8.55 -25.27 -6.59
CA ALA A 73 -9.07 -25.98 -7.75
C ALA A 73 -7.95 -26.49 -8.67
N ALA A 74 -6.90 -25.70 -8.90
CA ALA A 74 -5.75 -26.07 -9.71
C ALA A 74 -5.02 -27.28 -9.10
N TYR A 75 -4.71 -27.26 -7.81
CA TYR A 75 -4.04 -28.36 -7.13
C TYR A 75 -4.88 -29.64 -7.09
N VAL A 76 -6.19 -29.53 -6.93
CA VAL A 76 -7.11 -30.68 -6.98
C VAL A 76 -7.19 -31.29 -8.38
N GLN A 77 -7.08 -30.47 -9.44
CA GLN A 77 -7.17 -30.96 -10.81
C GLN A 77 -5.86 -31.52 -11.35
N THR A 78 -4.73 -30.91 -11.01
CA THR A 78 -3.44 -31.21 -11.66
C THR A 78 -2.43 -31.90 -10.75
N GLY A 79 -2.66 -31.92 -9.43
CA GLY A 79 -1.72 -32.41 -8.43
C GLY A 79 -0.65 -31.36 -8.05
N PHE A 80 0.18 -31.71 -7.06
CA PHE A 80 1.25 -30.84 -6.56
C PHE A 80 2.43 -30.77 -7.52
N ASP A 81 2.84 -31.91 -8.10
CA ASP A 81 4.04 -32.01 -8.94
C ASP A 81 3.97 -31.11 -10.19
N ARG A 82 2.78 -30.91 -10.76
CA ARG A 82 2.58 -30.10 -11.97
C ARG A 82 2.52 -28.60 -11.69
N GLN A 83 2.33 -28.21 -10.44
CA GLN A 83 2.20 -26.80 -10.02
C GLN A 83 3.54 -26.15 -9.65
N GLY A 84 4.66 -26.87 -9.71
CA GLY A 84 5.98 -26.35 -9.32
C GLY A 84 6.37 -25.05 -10.01
N TYR A 85 6.01 -24.87 -11.27
CA TYR A 85 6.31 -23.65 -12.03
C TYR A 85 5.44 -22.43 -11.63
N GLU A 86 4.28 -22.66 -11.01
CA GLU A 86 3.35 -21.60 -10.62
C GLU A 86 3.57 -21.12 -9.18
N GLN A 87 4.34 -21.86 -8.38
CA GLN A 87 4.61 -21.52 -6.97
C GLN A 87 5.19 -20.10 -6.78
N PRO A 88 6.12 -19.60 -7.61
CA PRO A 88 6.62 -18.24 -7.46
C PRO A 88 5.53 -17.16 -7.57
N ILE A 89 4.54 -17.37 -8.44
CA ILE A 89 3.40 -16.44 -8.62
C ILE A 89 2.51 -16.46 -7.38
N GLN A 90 2.38 -17.60 -6.71
CA GLN A 90 1.58 -17.75 -5.50
C GLN A 90 2.15 -16.94 -4.33
N VAL A 91 3.49 -16.80 -4.25
CA VAL A 91 4.15 -15.93 -3.26
C VAL A 91 3.71 -14.46 -3.41
N VAL A 92 3.50 -13.97 -4.64
CA VAL A 92 3.02 -12.61 -4.88
C VAL A 92 1.67 -12.36 -4.24
N TRP A 93 0.76 -13.32 -4.31
CA TRP A 93 -0.57 -13.21 -3.69
C TRP A 93 -0.48 -13.23 -2.16
N LEU A 94 0.44 -14.00 -1.60
CA LEU A 94 0.72 -14.00 -0.16
C LEU A 94 1.24 -12.64 0.31
N VAL A 95 2.17 -12.02 -0.44
CA VAL A 95 2.67 -10.67 -0.18
C VAL A 95 1.54 -9.65 -0.25
N LEU A 96 0.71 -9.69 -1.29
CA LEU A 96 -0.43 -8.78 -1.45
C LEU A 96 -1.45 -8.92 -0.30
N ALA A 97 -1.74 -10.15 0.12
CA ALA A 97 -2.61 -10.39 1.26
C ALA A 97 -2.10 -9.71 2.54
N GLY A 98 -0.80 -9.88 2.85
CA GLY A 98 -0.17 -9.30 4.03
C GLY A 98 -0.06 -7.78 3.99
N LEU A 99 0.38 -7.24 2.86
CA LEU A 99 0.70 -5.84 2.71
C LEU A 99 -0.56 -4.97 2.59
N VAL A 100 -1.53 -5.40 1.79
CA VAL A 100 -2.71 -4.62 1.44
C VAL A 100 -3.87 -4.83 2.41
N VAL A 101 -4.21 -6.08 2.71
CA VAL A 101 -5.36 -6.42 3.56
C VAL A 101 -4.95 -6.52 5.03
N GLY A 102 -3.82 -7.13 5.30
CA GLY A 102 -3.22 -7.20 6.62
C GLY A 102 -2.97 -8.61 7.14
N ARG A 103 -2.52 -8.69 8.39
CA ARG A 103 -2.06 -9.91 9.04
C ARG A 103 -3.05 -11.08 8.97
N LYS A 104 -4.33 -10.81 9.21
CA LYS A 104 -5.37 -11.87 9.17
C LYS A 104 -5.51 -12.48 7.77
N ALA A 105 -5.44 -11.66 6.73
CA ALA A 105 -5.54 -12.12 5.35
C ALA A 105 -4.30 -12.91 4.90
N LEU A 106 -3.10 -12.50 5.37
CA LEU A 106 -1.85 -13.24 5.14
C LEU A 106 -1.95 -14.68 5.67
N TRP A 107 -2.33 -14.83 6.94
CA TRP A 107 -2.43 -16.14 7.57
C TRP A 107 -3.59 -16.98 7.02
N ALA A 108 -4.70 -16.33 6.64
CA ALA A 108 -5.80 -17.02 5.94
C ALA A 108 -5.34 -17.55 4.57
N MET A 109 -4.60 -16.75 3.79
CA MET A 109 -4.08 -17.18 2.50
C MET A 109 -3.03 -18.28 2.63
N TYR A 110 -2.17 -18.23 3.65
CA TYR A 110 -1.26 -19.31 3.98
C TYR A 110 -2.01 -20.62 4.30
N ALA A 111 -3.07 -20.56 5.10
CA ALA A 111 -3.91 -21.72 5.40
C ALA A 111 -4.55 -22.31 4.12
N VAL A 112 -4.99 -21.47 3.19
CA VAL A 112 -5.47 -21.91 1.87
C VAL A 112 -4.40 -22.64 1.10
N TYR A 113 -3.15 -22.17 1.10
CA TYR A 113 -2.04 -22.88 0.44
C TYR A 113 -1.73 -24.23 1.09
N LEU A 114 -1.77 -24.32 2.41
CA LEU A 114 -1.62 -25.63 3.08
C LEU A 114 -2.69 -26.63 2.66
N VAL A 115 -3.94 -26.18 2.58
CA VAL A 115 -5.05 -27.03 2.09
C VAL A 115 -4.84 -27.42 0.63
N ALA A 116 -4.43 -26.48 -0.23
CA ALA A 116 -4.14 -26.74 -1.63
C ALA A 116 -3.00 -27.74 -1.80
N PHE A 117 -1.89 -27.57 -1.06
CA PHE A 117 -0.75 -28.50 -1.10
C PHE A 117 -1.14 -29.90 -0.63
N ALA A 118 -1.86 -30.01 0.48
CA ALA A 118 -2.35 -31.28 0.98
C ALA A 118 -3.28 -31.97 -0.05
N ALA A 119 -4.19 -31.23 -0.66
CA ALA A 119 -5.07 -31.74 -1.72
C ALA A 119 -4.29 -32.16 -2.96
N GLY A 120 -3.29 -31.36 -3.39
CA GLY A 120 -2.44 -31.70 -4.53
C GLY A 120 -1.60 -32.95 -4.29
N VAL A 121 -0.98 -33.09 -3.12
CA VAL A 121 -0.23 -34.29 -2.73
C VAL A 121 -1.17 -35.50 -2.66
N TRP A 122 -2.38 -35.35 -2.12
CA TRP A 122 -3.40 -36.40 -2.10
C TRP A 122 -3.72 -36.88 -3.51
N VAL A 123 -3.93 -35.98 -4.46
CA VAL A 123 -4.17 -36.33 -5.87
C VAL A 123 -3.00 -37.07 -6.48
N ASP A 124 -1.76 -36.60 -6.25
CA ASP A 124 -0.55 -37.22 -6.81
C ASP A 124 -0.29 -38.61 -6.24
N VAL A 125 -0.67 -38.86 -4.98
CA VAL A 125 -0.54 -40.20 -4.34
C VAL A 125 -1.57 -41.20 -4.87
N HIS A 126 -2.80 -40.74 -5.17
CA HIS A 126 -3.91 -41.64 -5.56
C HIS A 126 -4.12 -41.71 -7.07
N SER A 127 -3.52 -40.83 -7.85
CA SER A 127 -3.60 -40.87 -9.31
C SER A 127 -2.51 -41.76 -9.91
N PRO A 128 -2.78 -42.54 -10.92
CA PRO A 128 -1.78 -43.29 -11.68
C PRO A 128 -0.92 -42.28 -12.48
N SER A 129 0.08 -41.72 -11.87
CA SER A 129 0.99 -40.78 -12.51
C SER A 129 2.22 -41.54 -13.05
N PRO A 130 2.68 -41.24 -14.28
CA PRO A 130 3.89 -41.82 -14.85
C PRO A 130 5.17 -41.26 -14.17
N SER A 131 5.06 -40.45 -13.12
CA SER A 131 6.22 -39.90 -12.42
C SER A 131 6.98 -40.99 -11.66
N ARG A 132 8.32 -40.97 -11.77
CA ARG A 132 9.24 -41.93 -11.11
C ARG A 132 9.38 -41.67 -9.60
N LEU A 133 8.67 -40.69 -9.04
CA LEU A 133 8.78 -40.28 -7.64
C LEU A 133 8.05 -41.28 -6.73
N SER A 134 8.68 -41.65 -5.62
CA SER A 134 8.07 -42.45 -4.58
C SER A 134 6.96 -41.67 -3.85
N THR A 135 6.04 -42.37 -3.19
CA THR A 135 5.00 -41.76 -2.33
C THR A 135 5.65 -40.87 -1.24
N GLY A 136 6.78 -41.34 -0.69
CA GLY A 136 7.53 -40.59 0.31
C GLY A 136 8.08 -39.26 -0.23
N ASP A 137 8.62 -39.26 -1.46
CA ASP A 137 9.15 -38.06 -2.10
C ASP A 137 8.05 -37.02 -2.36
N ARG A 138 6.86 -37.45 -2.76
CA ARG A 138 5.69 -36.55 -3.01
C ARG A 138 5.20 -35.90 -1.72
N ILE A 139 5.06 -36.68 -0.66
CA ILE A 139 4.71 -36.15 0.66
C ILE A 139 5.80 -35.17 1.14
N GLY A 140 7.08 -35.57 0.98
CA GLY A 140 8.22 -34.72 1.32
C GLY A 140 8.20 -33.38 0.59
N ALA A 141 7.95 -33.38 -0.72
CA ALA A 141 7.83 -32.16 -1.53
C ALA A 141 6.72 -31.22 -1.03
N GLY A 142 5.55 -31.77 -0.72
CA GLY A 142 4.42 -30.99 -0.17
C GLY A 142 4.75 -30.38 1.20
N VAL A 143 5.40 -31.16 2.08
CA VAL A 143 5.85 -30.65 3.40
C VAL A 143 6.90 -29.55 3.25
N ILE A 144 7.90 -29.75 2.39
CA ILE A 144 8.92 -28.75 2.11
C ILE A 144 8.28 -27.47 1.56
N GLY A 145 7.35 -27.61 0.60
CA GLY A 145 6.58 -26.48 0.07
C GLY A 145 5.85 -25.73 1.17
N GLY A 146 5.13 -26.44 2.05
CA GLY A 146 4.42 -25.85 3.19
C GLY A 146 5.35 -25.10 4.15
N VAL A 147 6.52 -25.67 4.47
CA VAL A 147 7.53 -25.05 5.33
C VAL A 147 8.14 -23.81 4.67
N LEU A 148 8.46 -23.86 3.38
CA LEU A 148 8.99 -22.69 2.65
C LEU A 148 7.97 -21.54 2.64
N PHE A 149 6.70 -21.83 2.36
CA PHE A 149 5.66 -20.82 2.41
C PHE A 149 5.40 -20.28 3.83
N LEU A 150 5.59 -21.11 4.88
CA LEU A 150 5.56 -20.66 6.26
C LEU A 150 6.67 -19.64 6.54
N LEU A 151 7.89 -19.95 6.16
CA LEU A 151 9.02 -19.03 6.33
C LEU A 151 8.79 -17.71 5.60
N ILE A 152 8.30 -17.77 4.37
CA ILE A 152 7.94 -16.58 3.59
C ILE A 152 6.83 -15.79 4.30
N ALA A 153 5.78 -16.46 4.79
CA ALA A 153 4.69 -15.80 5.52
C ALA A 153 5.19 -15.10 6.80
N ILE A 154 6.08 -15.73 7.56
CA ILE A 154 6.69 -15.13 8.76
C ILE A 154 7.53 -13.91 8.38
N VAL A 155 8.36 -14.00 7.34
CA VAL A 155 9.18 -12.86 6.87
C VAL A 155 8.29 -11.70 6.44
N ILE A 156 7.22 -11.97 5.69
CA ILE A 156 6.25 -10.94 5.28
C ILE A 156 5.55 -10.33 6.50
N ASP A 157 5.08 -11.14 7.46
CA ASP A 157 4.40 -10.67 8.67
C ASP A 157 5.30 -9.71 9.47
N ARG A 158 6.57 -10.08 9.66
CA ARG A 158 7.56 -9.26 10.37
C ARG A 158 7.93 -7.99 9.60
N SER A 159 8.14 -8.10 8.30
CA SER A 159 8.47 -6.95 7.45
C SER A 159 7.34 -5.92 7.39
N VAL A 160 6.09 -6.39 7.23
CA VAL A 160 4.91 -5.52 7.22
C VAL A 160 4.69 -4.88 8.60
N ALA A 161 4.90 -5.61 9.69
CA ALA A 161 4.82 -5.05 11.04
C ALA A 161 5.88 -3.96 11.25
N ALA A 162 7.13 -4.22 10.89
CA ALA A 162 8.22 -3.25 10.99
C ALA A 162 7.97 -1.99 10.14
N LEU A 163 7.50 -2.18 8.89
CA LEU A 163 7.15 -1.07 8.01
C LEU A 163 6.04 -0.19 8.59
N ARG A 164 5.00 -0.80 9.15
CA ARG A 164 3.88 -0.07 9.78
C ARG A 164 4.34 0.72 11.00
N THR A 165 5.25 0.16 11.80
CA THR A 165 5.84 0.86 12.95
C THR A 165 6.67 2.05 12.47
N ALA A 166 7.57 1.85 11.51
CA ALA A 166 8.40 2.91 10.95
C ALA A 166 7.58 4.07 10.34
N LEU A 167 6.49 3.74 9.63
CA LEU A 167 5.58 4.76 9.07
C LEU A 167 4.87 5.55 10.17
N ARG A 168 4.42 4.90 11.25
CA ARG A 168 3.80 5.58 12.39
C ARG A 168 4.79 6.53 13.08
N ASP A 169 6.01 6.07 13.28
CA ASP A 169 7.07 6.88 13.91
C ASP A 169 7.45 8.08 13.02
N ALA A 170 7.53 7.87 11.70
CA ALA A 170 7.79 8.96 10.75
C ALA A 170 6.66 10.01 10.77
N ASN A 171 5.40 9.58 10.75
CA ASN A 171 4.25 10.49 10.83
C ASN A 171 4.24 11.26 12.15
N ARG A 172 4.50 10.58 13.28
CA ARG A 172 4.56 11.23 14.59
C ARG A 172 5.65 12.31 14.64
N ARG A 173 6.84 12.01 14.12
CA ARG A 173 7.94 13.01 14.03
C ARG A 173 7.54 14.18 13.12
N GLY A 174 6.83 13.91 12.01
CA GLY A 174 6.29 14.96 11.15
C GLY A 174 5.34 15.90 11.89
N ASP A 175 4.41 15.34 12.68
CA ASP A 175 3.47 16.12 13.48
C ASP A 175 4.19 16.93 14.59
N GLU A 176 5.19 16.35 15.23
CA GLU A 176 6.01 17.03 16.26
C GLU A 176 6.79 18.21 15.65
N LEU A 177 7.39 18.02 14.47
CA LEU A 177 8.08 19.09 13.74
C LEU A 177 7.13 20.21 13.32
N ALA A 178 5.94 19.86 12.79
CA ALA A 178 4.94 20.85 12.41
C ALA A 178 4.49 21.70 13.61
N ARG A 179 4.27 21.08 14.75
CA ARG A 179 3.92 21.79 16.01
C ARG A 179 5.06 22.67 16.49
N SER A 180 6.32 22.20 16.43
CA SER A 180 7.50 22.99 16.81
C SER A 180 7.66 24.20 15.92
N ASN A 181 7.52 24.03 14.60
CA ASN A 181 7.59 25.14 13.66
C ASN A 181 6.47 26.17 13.89
N ALA A 182 5.26 25.74 14.18
CA ALA A 182 4.16 26.65 14.51
C ALA A 182 4.48 27.50 15.76
N ARG A 183 4.99 26.85 16.83
CA ARG A 183 5.42 27.57 18.05
C ARG A 183 6.53 28.58 17.79
N LEU A 184 7.56 28.18 17.01
CA LEU A 184 8.65 29.07 16.65
C LEU A 184 8.16 30.28 15.85
N SER A 185 7.23 30.08 14.90
CA SER A 185 6.63 31.17 14.13
C SER A 185 5.87 32.13 15.02
N GLU A 186 5.12 31.63 16.01
CA GLU A 186 4.38 32.42 16.97
C GLU A 186 5.33 33.22 17.89
N GLU A 187 6.41 32.60 18.36
CA GLU A 187 7.43 33.28 19.18
C GLU A 187 8.16 34.38 18.39
N ILE A 188 8.49 34.13 17.12
CA ILE A 188 9.09 35.13 16.25
C ILE A 188 8.14 36.33 16.08
N ALA A 189 6.88 36.10 15.77
CA ALA A 189 5.89 37.15 15.61
C ALA A 189 5.70 37.98 16.90
N GLU A 190 5.71 37.36 18.07
CA GLU A 190 5.63 38.09 19.35
C GLU A 190 6.90 38.91 19.64
N ARG A 191 8.07 38.35 19.36
CA ARG A 191 9.33 39.12 19.48
C ARG A 191 9.37 40.31 18.55
N GLU A 192 8.92 40.18 17.31
CA GLU A 192 8.83 41.30 16.37
C GLU A 192 7.88 42.40 16.87
N ARG A 193 6.73 42.00 17.42
CA ARG A 193 5.76 42.92 18.00
C ARG A 193 6.33 43.70 19.20
N VAL A 194 7.00 43.00 20.12
CA VAL A 194 7.65 43.65 21.27
C VAL A 194 8.75 44.60 20.82
N THR A 195 9.56 44.18 19.84
CA THR A 195 10.62 45.01 19.28
C THR A 195 10.06 46.31 18.63
N GLN A 196 8.97 46.18 17.90
CA GLN A 196 8.26 47.34 17.31
C GLN A 196 7.73 48.30 18.38
N GLN A 197 7.16 47.77 19.47
CA GLN A 197 6.72 48.59 20.60
C GLN A 197 7.85 49.32 21.29
N LEU A 198 9.01 48.68 21.50
CA LEU A 198 10.19 49.31 22.06
C LEU A 198 10.74 50.42 21.17
N ILE A 199 10.80 50.20 19.85
CA ILE A 199 11.23 51.25 18.89
C ILE A 199 10.28 52.43 18.93
N HIS A 200 8.97 52.18 19.00
CA HIS A 200 7.97 53.23 19.08
C HIS A 200 8.10 54.03 20.38
N ALA A 201 8.23 53.37 21.53
CA ALA A 201 8.42 54.02 22.84
C ALA A 201 9.66 54.87 22.84
N ARG A 202 10.79 54.38 22.31
CA ARG A 202 12.05 55.11 22.22
C ARG A 202 11.96 56.35 21.32
N LYS A 203 11.22 56.25 20.20
CA LYS A 203 10.97 57.43 19.35
C LYS A 203 10.18 58.52 20.08
N VAL A 204 9.15 58.15 20.84
CA VAL A 204 8.32 59.08 21.63
C VAL A 204 9.17 59.74 22.70
N GLU A 205 10.01 58.98 23.41
CA GLU A 205 10.95 59.50 24.43
C GLU A 205 11.91 60.51 23.85
N VAL A 206 12.56 60.19 22.71
CA VAL A 206 13.49 61.13 22.02
C VAL A 206 12.76 62.41 21.59
N VAL A 207 11.55 62.30 21.04
CA VAL A 207 10.75 63.48 20.66
C VAL A 207 10.37 64.30 21.90
N GLY A 208 10.01 63.66 23.00
CA GLY A 208 9.70 64.32 24.27
C GLY A 208 10.92 65.10 24.85
N HIS A 209 12.08 64.48 24.81
CA HIS A 209 13.35 65.15 25.23
C HIS A 209 13.69 66.37 24.34
N LEU A 210 13.55 66.21 23.00
CA LEU A 210 13.79 67.31 22.08
C LEU A 210 12.79 68.46 22.29
N ALA A 211 11.49 68.14 22.43
CA ALA A 211 10.48 69.17 22.71
C ALA A 211 10.70 69.90 24.01
N SER A 212 11.15 69.22 25.08
CA SER A 212 11.50 69.83 26.37
C SER A 212 12.71 70.79 26.25
N GLY A 213 13.76 70.31 25.52
CA GLY A 213 14.95 71.16 25.24
C GLY A 213 14.60 72.40 24.45
N VAL A 214 13.84 72.24 23.38
CA VAL A 214 13.42 73.43 22.55
C VAL A 214 12.51 74.35 23.36
N THR A 215 11.64 73.88 24.20
CA THR A 215 10.81 74.74 25.08
C THR A 215 11.61 75.47 26.10
N HIS A 216 12.62 74.85 26.67
CA HIS A 216 13.55 75.50 27.61
C HIS A 216 14.35 76.62 26.92
N ASP A 217 14.89 76.34 25.75
CA ASP A 217 15.67 77.32 25.00
C ASP A 217 14.80 78.52 24.53
N PHE A 218 13.56 78.23 24.10
CA PHE A 218 12.60 79.28 23.73
C PHE A 218 12.21 80.13 24.90
N ASN A 219 11.97 79.61 26.08
CA ASN A 219 11.68 80.31 27.30
C ASN A 219 12.88 81.16 27.74
N HIS A 220 14.12 80.70 27.58
CA HIS A 220 15.28 81.42 27.89
C HIS A 220 15.49 82.65 26.95
N LEU A 221 15.24 82.44 25.64
CA LEU A 221 15.27 83.57 24.66
C LEU A 221 14.18 84.61 24.91
N LEU A 222 12.96 84.15 25.28
CA LEU A 222 11.90 85.10 25.65
C LEU A 222 12.23 85.91 26.92
N GLY A 223 12.86 85.25 27.90
CA GLY A 223 13.35 85.96 29.12
C GLY A 223 14.37 87.01 28.86
N LEU A 224 15.29 86.78 27.90
CA LEU A 224 16.26 87.70 27.44
C LEU A 224 15.66 88.95 26.71
N ILE A 225 14.60 88.70 25.92
CA ILE A 225 13.92 89.78 25.17
C ILE A 225 13.01 90.60 26.10
N ALA A 226 12.35 89.99 27.08
CA ALA A 226 11.47 90.72 28.03
C ALA A 226 12.19 91.43 29.14
N GLY A 227 13.48 91.16 29.35
CA GLY A 227 14.30 91.80 30.37
C GLY A 227 15.07 93.02 29.90
N HIS A 228 14.90 93.52 28.67
CA HIS A 228 15.40 94.78 28.10
C HIS A 228 14.19 95.68 27.88
#